data_89c113d7f602696b98c780167da367ef
#
_entry.id   89c113d7f602696b98c780167da367ef
#
_cell.length_a   1.000
_cell.length_b   1.000
_cell.length_c   1.000
_cell.angle_alpha   90.00
_cell.angle_beta   90.00
_cell.angle_gamma   90.00
#
_symmetry.space_group_name_H-M   'P 1'
#
loop_
_entity.id
_entity.type
_entity.pdbx_description
1 polymer ?
#
loop_
_entity_poly.entity_id
_entity_poly.type
_entity_poly.pdbx_seq_one_letter_code
_entity_poly.pdbx_strand_id
1 'polypeptide(L)'
;SYFGNCGNDGGNNYEACIITAQNALNDYPYSALRENFATLIMKSKYELAQMSVEEKKLQRYQDAEDECYGFINEYPDSKERGTAEKYIEKCKEFIAKAQ
;
A
#
# COMPACT_ATOMS: atom_id res chain seq x y z
N SER A 1 -14.10 14.07 1.07
CA SER A 1 -12.72 14.11 1.51
C SER A 1 -11.80 13.65 0.38
N TYR A 2 -10.58 14.09 0.44
CA TYR A 2 -9.60 13.71 -0.57
C TYR A 2 -9.45 12.20 -0.68
N PHE A 3 -9.39 11.54 0.47
CA PHE A 3 -9.20 10.08 0.52
C PHE A 3 -10.42 9.32 0.02
N GLY A 4 -11.58 9.94 0.01
CA GLY A 4 -12.80 9.28 -0.47
C GLY A 4 -12.77 8.98 -1.96
N ASN A 5 -11.88 9.61 -2.70
CA ASN A 5 -11.75 9.42 -4.15
C ASN A 5 -10.65 8.43 -4.53
N CYS A 6 -9.97 7.86 -3.56
CA CYS A 6 -8.87 6.95 -3.85
C CYS A 6 -9.37 5.72 -4.60
N GLY A 7 -8.73 5.42 -5.72
CA GLY A 7 -9.05 4.25 -6.51
C GLY A 7 -10.18 4.43 -7.52
N ASN A 8 -10.79 5.61 -7.56
CA ASN A 8 -11.91 5.83 -8.48
C ASN A 8 -11.47 6.01 -9.92
N ASP A 9 -10.31 6.60 -10.14
CA ASP A 9 -9.84 6.96 -11.48
C ASP A 9 -8.62 6.17 -11.93
N GLY A 10 -8.33 5.06 -11.30
CA GLY A 10 -7.22 4.19 -11.70
C GLY A 10 -5.89 4.60 -11.09
N GLY A 11 -4.79 4.25 -11.78
CA GLY A 11 -3.44 4.31 -11.23
C GLY A 11 -2.99 5.67 -10.74
N ASN A 12 -3.34 6.74 -11.46
CA ASN A 12 -2.93 8.09 -11.07
C ASN A 12 -3.52 8.50 -9.73
N ASN A 13 -4.75 8.06 -9.48
CA ASN A 13 -5.41 8.39 -8.24
C ASN A 13 -4.78 7.65 -7.05
N TYR A 14 -4.36 6.41 -7.25
CA TYR A 14 -3.67 5.66 -6.21
C TYR A 14 -2.33 6.31 -5.85
N GLU A 15 -1.57 6.76 -6.85
CA GLU A 15 -0.30 7.45 -6.60
C GLU A 15 -0.53 8.72 -5.78
N ALA A 16 -1.55 9.48 -6.12
CA ALA A 16 -1.87 10.70 -5.38
C ALA A 16 -2.26 10.38 -3.93
N CYS A 17 -3.00 9.30 -3.71
CA CYS A 17 -3.38 8.88 -2.37
C CYS A 17 -2.16 8.48 -1.54
N ILE A 18 -1.23 7.75 -2.14
CA ILE A 18 0.00 7.34 -1.45
C ILE A 18 0.78 8.57 -1.01
N ILE A 19 0.99 9.51 -1.91
CA ILE A 19 1.76 10.72 -1.61
C ILE A 19 1.07 11.53 -0.51
N THR A 20 -0.25 11.70 -0.60
CA THR A 20 -0.99 12.46 0.40
C THR A 20 -0.91 11.81 1.77
N ALA A 21 -1.06 10.49 1.82
CA ALA A 21 -0.98 9.76 3.08
C ALA A 21 0.43 9.82 3.67
N GLN A 22 1.46 9.71 2.84
CA GLN A 22 2.85 9.82 3.29
C GLN A 22 3.14 11.20 3.85
N ASN A 23 2.62 12.24 3.21
CA ASN A 23 2.78 13.60 3.70
C ASN A 23 2.07 13.78 5.04
N ALA A 24 0.89 13.20 5.20
CA ALA A 24 0.17 13.27 6.46
C ALA A 24 0.94 12.60 7.59
N LEU A 25 1.58 11.46 7.31
CA LEU A 25 2.41 10.78 8.32
C LEU A 25 3.64 11.59 8.68
N ASN A 26 4.26 12.28 7.70
CA ASN A 26 5.40 13.15 7.96
C ASN A 26 5.02 14.35 8.81
N ASP A 27 3.87 14.96 8.50
CA ASP A 27 3.43 16.18 9.19
C ASP A 27 2.86 15.88 10.58
N TYR A 28 2.23 14.72 10.73
CA TYR A 28 1.54 14.36 11.97
C TYR A 28 1.89 12.94 12.40
N PRO A 29 3.17 12.67 12.73
CA PRO A 29 3.61 11.29 13.00
C PRO A 29 3.00 10.67 14.25
N TYR A 30 2.46 11.50 15.15
CA TYR A 30 1.83 11.00 16.38
C TYR A 30 0.31 11.08 16.34
N SER A 31 -0.25 11.29 15.16
CA SER A 31 -1.70 11.33 15.00
C SER A 31 -2.33 9.98 15.33
N ALA A 32 -3.52 10.00 15.91
CA ALA A 32 -4.30 8.79 16.13
C ALA A 32 -4.68 8.11 14.81
N LEU A 33 -4.60 8.85 13.70
CA LEU A 33 -4.93 8.33 12.37
C LEU A 33 -3.75 7.73 11.64
N ARG A 34 -2.57 7.68 12.26
CA ARG A 34 -1.36 7.18 11.56
C ARG A 34 -1.52 5.75 11.06
N GLU A 35 -2.16 4.89 11.83
CA GLU A 35 -2.42 3.53 11.39
C GLU A 35 -3.34 3.51 10.17
N ASN A 36 -4.35 4.38 10.16
CA ASN A 36 -5.27 4.50 9.02
C ASN A 36 -4.54 4.96 7.76
N PHE A 37 -3.62 5.92 7.90
CA PHE A 37 -2.81 6.37 6.76
C PHE A 37 -1.89 5.25 6.27
N ALA A 38 -1.28 4.52 7.19
CA ALA A 38 -0.41 3.40 6.82
C ALA A 38 -1.20 2.31 6.10
N THR A 39 -2.41 2.01 6.56
CA THR A 39 -3.30 1.06 5.91
C THR A 39 -3.64 1.53 4.49
N LEU A 40 -3.95 2.80 4.34
CA LEU A 40 -4.27 3.37 3.03
C LEU A 40 -3.09 3.25 2.07
N ILE A 41 -1.88 3.55 2.54
CA ILE A 41 -0.68 3.43 1.72
C ILE A 41 -0.48 1.98 1.27
N MET A 42 -0.60 1.04 2.20
CA MET A 42 -0.43 -0.38 1.91
C MET A 42 -1.41 -0.85 0.84
N LYS A 43 -2.69 -0.55 1.04
CA LYS A 43 -3.74 -0.97 0.10
C LYS A 43 -3.57 -0.30 -1.25
N SER A 44 -3.23 0.99 -1.25
CA SER A 44 -3.06 1.73 -2.50
C SER A 44 -1.89 1.22 -3.30
N LYS A 45 -0.77 0.90 -2.65
CA LYS A 45 0.39 0.34 -3.35
C LYS A 45 0.07 -1.01 -3.98
N TYR A 46 -0.67 -1.86 -3.27
CA TYR A 46 -1.07 -3.15 -3.82
C TYR A 46 -1.96 -2.98 -5.05
N GLU A 47 -2.98 -2.14 -4.94
CA GLU A 47 -3.89 -1.89 -6.07
C GLU A 47 -3.15 -1.27 -7.25
N LEU A 48 -2.24 -0.33 -6.97
CA LEU A 48 -1.43 0.29 -8.02
C LEU A 48 -0.59 -0.75 -8.75
N ALA A 49 -0.01 -1.69 -8.01
CA ALA A 49 0.79 -2.75 -8.60
C ALA A 49 -0.04 -3.59 -9.57
N GLN A 50 -1.29 -3.92 -9.19
CA GLN A 50 -2.17 -4.71 -10.05
C GLN A 50 -2.52 -3.98 -11.35
N MET A 51 -2.59 -2.66 -11.30
CA MET A 51 -3.00 -1.83 -12.43
C MET A 51 -1.83 -1.35 -13.28
N SER A 52 -0.61 -1.65 -12.87
CA SER A 52 0.58 -1.15 -13.55
C SER A 52 0.86 -1.91 -14.84
N VAL A 53 1.58 -1.26 -15.76
CA VAL A 53 2.07 -1.92 -16.97
C VAL A 53 3.08 -3.00 -16.59
N GLU A 54 3.24 -4.00 -17.45
CA GLU A 54 4.10 -5.16 -17.18
C GLU A 54 5.53 -4.75 -16.80
N GLU A 55 6.06 -3.72 -17.43
CA GLU A 55 7.42 -3.25 -17.21
C GLU A 55 7.66 -2.76 -15.77
N LYS A 56 6.61 -2.24 -15.14
CA LYS A 56 6.70 -1.68 -13.79
C LYS A 56 6.07 -2.57 -12.74
N LYS A 57 5.32 -3.57 -13.18
CA LYS A 57 4.50 -4.38 -12.28
C LYS A 57 5.34 -5.12 -11.25
N LEU A 58 6.44 -5.73 -11.67
CA LEU A 58 7.30 -6.48 -10.75
C LEU A 58 7.83 -5.57 -9.64
N GLN A 59 8.38 -4.42 -10.02
CA GLN A 59 8.92 -3.48 -9.04
C GLN A 59 7.84 -3.00 -8.07
N ARG A 60 6.65 -2.75 -8.58
CA ARG A 60 5.56 -2.24 -7.74
C ARG A 60 5.01 -3.32 -6.81
N TYR A 61 5.00 -4.58 -7.24
CA TYR A 61 4.64 -5.68 -6.34
C TYR A 61 5.68 -5.84 -5.23
N GLN A 62 6.96 -5.70 -5.56
CA GLN A 62 8.02 -5.73 -4.55
C GLN A 62 7.87 -4.59 -3.54
N ASP A 63 7.54 -3.40 -4.03
CA ASP A 63 7.33 -2.23 -3.18
C ASP A 63 6.11 -2.44 -2.26
N ALA A 64 5.03 -3.01 -2.80
CA ALA A 64 3.84 -3.30 -2.00
C ALA A 64 4.14 -4.35 -0.93
N GLU A 65 4.92 -5.36 -1.27
CA GLU A 65 5.33 -6.39 -0.31
C GLU A 65 6.11 -5.77 0.84
N ASP A 66 7.08 -4.92 0.53
CA ASP A 66 7.88 -4.22 1.54
C ASP A 66 7.00 -3.36 2.43
N GLU A 67 6.02 -2.68 1.85
CA GLU A 67 5.11 -1.84 2.61
C GLU A 67 4.29 -2.68 3.58
N CYS A 68 3.85 -3.86 3.15
CA CYS A 68 3.07 -4.76 4.00
C CYS A 68 3.90 -5.27 5.18
N TYR A 69 5.16 -5.64 4.94
CA TYR A 69 6.05 -6.05 6.02
C TYR A 69 6.27 -4.91 7.02
N GLY A 70 6.50 -3.70 6.51
CA GLY A 70 6.65 -2.53 7.37
C GLY A 70 5.41 -2.28 8.20
N PHE A 71 4.23 -2.46 7.61
CA PHE A 71 2.97 -2.29 8.33
C PHE A 71 2.84 -3.28 9.48
N ILE A 72 3.11 -4.56 9.23
CA ILE A 72 3.02 -5.59 10.26
C ILE A 72 4.03 -5.32 11.38
N ASN A 73 5.23 -4.88 11.01
CA ASN A 73 6.27 -4.59 11.98
C ASN A 73 5.88 -3.42 12.89
N GLU A 74 5.25 -2.39 12.32
CA GLU A 74 4.84 -1.19 13.05
C GLU A 74 3.56 -1.42 13.85
N TYR A 75 2.62 -2.19 13.30
CA TYR A 75 1.30 -2.41 13.90
C TYR A 75 0.96 -3.90 13.97
N PRO A 76 1.71 -4.67 14.80
CA PRO A 76 1.53 -6.13 14.82
C PRO A 76 0.15 -6.58 15.32
N ASP A 77 -0.54 -5.73 16.09
CA ASP A 77 -1.86 -6.05 16.62
C ASP A 77 -3.01 -5.41 15.83
N SER A 78 -2.70 -4.82 14.67
CA SER A 78 -3.71 -4.17 13.86
C SER A 78 -4.72 -5.16 13.30
N LYS A 79 -5.97 -4.70 13.17
CA LYS A 79 -7.01 -5.46 12.48
C LYS A 79 -6.67 -5.70 11.02
N GLU A 80 -5.81 -4.86 10.44
CA GLU A 80 -5.42 -4.96 9.03
C GLU A 80 -4.21 -5.85 8.83
N ARG A 81 -3.69 -6.45 9.90
CA ARG A 81 -2.55 -7.37 9.77
C ARG A 81 -2.86 -8.53 8.84
N GLY A 82 -4.05 -9.11 8.96
CA GLY A 82 -4.47 -10.20 8.09
C GLY A 82 -4.49 -9.79 6.61
N THR A 83 -4.95 -8.56 6.35
CA THR A 83 -4.94 -8.01 5.01
C THR A 83 -3.50 -7.86 4.49
N ALA A 84 -2.60 -7.37 5.33
CA ALA A 84 -1.19 -7.23 4.96
C ALA A 84 -0.58 -8.58 4.63
N GLU A 85 -0.85 -9.59 5.44
CA GLU A 85 -0.34 -10.95 5.21
C GLU A 85 -0.86 -11.52 3.89
N LYS A 86 -2.12 -11.30 3.59
CA LYS A 86 -2.73 -11.72 2.33
C LYS A 86 -2.05 -11.06 1.14
N TYR A 87 -1.80 -9.76 1.23
CA TYR A 87 -1.13 -9.03 0.16
C TYR A 87 0.30 -9.52 -0.04
N ILE A 88 0.99 -9.82 1.06
CA ILE A 88 2.36 -10.36 0.98
C ILE A 88 2.37 -11.66 0.18
N GLU A 89 1.44 -12.56 0.46
CA GLU A 89 1.34 -13.83 -0.27
C GLU A 89 1.09 -13.60 -1.76
N LYS A 90 0.18 -12.69 -2.09
CA LYS A 90 -0.13 -12.36 -3.48
C LYS A 90 1.09 -11.77 -4.20
N CYS A 91 1.80 -10.89 -3.51
CA CYS A 91 3.01 -10.29 -4.07
C CYS A 91 4.09 -11.34 -4.31
N LYS A 92 4.28 -12.24 -3.36
CA LYS A 92 5.26 -13.31 -3.50
C LYS A 92 4.94 -14.22 -4.67
N GLU A 93 3.66 -14.57 -4.84
CA GLU A 93 3.24 -15.40 -5.97
C GLU A 93 3.58 -14.73 -7.29
N PHE A 94 3.26 -13.44 -7.42
CA PHE A 94 3.55 -12.70 -8.64
C PHE A 94 5.06 -12.63 -8.90
N ILE A 95 5.82 -12.28 -7.87
CA ILE A 95 7.28 -12.13 -8.00
C ILE A 95 7.92 -13.45 -8.41
N ALA A 96 7.48 -14.55 -7.83
CA ALA A 96 8.01 -15.87 -8.16
C ALA A 96 7.73 -16.23 -9.62
N LYS A 97 6.55 -15.90 -10.12
CA LYS A 97 6.19 -16.19 -11.52
C LYS A 97 6.93 -15.30 -12.50
N ALA A 98 7.31 -14.10 -12.06
CA ALA A 98 7.99 -13.14 -12.94
C ALA A 98 9.48 -13.40 -13.08
N GLN A 99 10.04 -14.23 -12.23
CA GLN A 99 11.48 -14.55 -12.27
C GLN A 99 11.78 -15.88 -13.00
#